data_713a9bb17f2f411a9463a1945c4c7293
#
_entry.id   713a9bb17f2f411a9463a1945c4c7293
#
_cell.length_a   1.000
_cell.length_b   1.000
_cell.length_c   1.000
_cell.angle_alpha   90.00
_cell.angle_beta   90.00
_cell.angle_gamma   90.00
#
_symmetry.space_group_name_H-M   'P 1'
#
loop_
_entity.id
_entity.type
_entity.pdbx_description
1 polymer ?
#
loop_
_entity_poly.entity_id
_entity_poly.type
_entity_poly.pdbx_seq_one_letter_code
_entity_poly.pdbx_strand_id
1 'polypeptide(L)'
;MAEISPLTKKSDELTDNVIAWYRKQIRIDYAMHSLYDPLLRSATSVGANIAEAKFAQSNADYKSKMNIALKEAGESRYWIQHLTVAKCIDNDLSNCLVELLSDIINMLSSTVNK
;
A
#
# COMPACT_ATOMS: atom_id res chain seq x y z
N MET A 1 21.70 -13.70 9.23
CA MET A 1 20.84 -13.02 8.27
C MET A 1 19.71 -12.33 9.03
N ALA A 2 19.48 -11.06 8.72
CA ALA A 2 18.42 -10.32 9.38
C ALA A 2 17.04 -10.77 8.91
N GLU A 3 16.13 -10.93 9.84
CA GLU A 3 14.74 -11.25 9.52
C GLU A 3 14.08 -10.05 8.85
N ILE A 4 13.18 -10.34 7.89
CA ILE A 4 12.33 -9.33 7.29
C ILE A 4 11.30 -8.93 8.33
N SER A 5 11.16 -7.63 8.62
CA SER A 5 10.18 -7.16 9.59
C SER A 5 8.75 -7.45 9.13
N PRO A 6 7.82 -7.64 10.08
CA PRO A 6 6.40 -7.83 9.70
C PRO A 6 5.86 -6.69 8.84
N LEU A 7 6.26 -5.46 9.11
CA LEU A 7 5.83 -4.31 8.31
C LEU A 7 6.31 -4.42 6.87
N THR A 8 7.60 -4.73 6.66
CA THR A 8 8.16 -4.93 5.31
C THR A 8 7.44 -6.04 4.59
N LYS A 9 7.24 -7.18 5.27
CA LYS A 9 6.57 -8.33 4.66
C LYS A 9 5.16 -7.98 4.19
N LYS A 10 4.39 -7.31 5.03
CA LYS A 10 3.00 -6.94 4.69
C LYS A 10 2.95 -5.89 3.58
N SER A 11 3.86 -4.93 3.58
CA SER A 11 3.92 -3.94 2.50
C SER A 11 4.34 -4.56 1.18
N ASP A 12 5.21 -5.57 1.20
CA ASP A 12 5.59 -6.32 0.00
C ASP A 12 4.39 -7.11 -0.53
N GLU A 13 3.63 -7.77 0.34
CA GLU A 13 2.42 -8.48 -0.06
C GLU A 13 1.39 -7.52 -0.69
N LEU A 14 1.20 -6.35 -0.09
CA LEU A 14 0.31 -5.32 -0.63
C LEU A 14 0.75 -4.91 -2.04
N THR A 15 2.03 -4.59 -2.18
CA THR A 15 2.61 -4.16 -3.45
C THR A 15 2.41 -5.21 -4.53
N ASP A 16 2.79 -6.45 -4.24
CA ASP A 16 2.72 -7.54 -5.22
C ASP A 16 1.28 -7.85 -5.63
N ASN A 17 0.37 -7.86 -4.67
CA ASN A 17 -1.05 -8.11 -4.95
C ASN A 17 -1.67 -6.99 -5.80
N VAL A 18 -1.33 -5.74 -5.52
CA VAL A 18 -1.86 -4.61 -6.28
C VAL A 18 -1.29 -4.57 -7.70
N ILE A 19 0.00 -4.87 -7.86
CA ILE A 19 0.61 -4.96 -9.21
C ILE A 19 -0.07 -6.07 -10.02
N ALA A 20 -0.29 -7.24 -9.41
CA ALA A 20 -0.95 -8.35 -10.10
C ALA A 20 -2.39 -7.98 -10.50
N TRP A 21 -3.12 -7.35 -9.60
CA TRP A 21 -4.47 -6.85 -9.87
C TRP A 21 -4.46 -5.85 -11.04
N TYR A 22 -3.55 -4.87 -11.00
CA TYR A 22 -3.46 -3.82 -12.02
C TYR A 22 -3.19 -4.42 -13.40
N ARG A 23 -2.23 -5.33 -13.50
CA ARG A 23 -1.89 -5.99 -14.77
C ARG A 23 -3.09 -6.70 -15.40
N LYS A 24 -3.88 -7.36 -14.57
CA LYS A 24 -5.08 -8.06 -15.01
C LYS A 24 -6.17 -7.06 -15.41
N GLN A 25 -6.36 -6.04 -14.60
CA GLN A 25 -7.46 -5.09 -14.75
C GLN A 25 -7.32 -4.24 -16.02
N ILE A 26 -6.11 -3.79 -16.34
CA ILE A 26 -5.90 -3.00 -17.57
C ILE A 26 -6.10 -3.83 -18.85
N ARG A 27 -5.98 -5.14 -18.77
CA ARG A 27 -6.31 -6.02 -19.90
C ARG A 27 -7.82 -6.15 -20.07
N ILE A 28 -8.56 -6.16 -18.96
CA ILE A 28 -10.02 -6.31 -18.99
C ILE A 28 -10.67 -5.00 -19.46
N ASP A 29 -10.21 -3.88 -18.92
CA ASP A 29 -10.82 -2.59 -19.20
C ASP A 29 -9.79 -1.46 -19.15
N TYR A 30 -9.03 -1.31 -20.23
CA TYR A 30 -8.02 -0.27 -20.33
C TYR A 30 -8.62 1.15 -20.28
N ALA A 31 -9.87 1.31 -20.72
CA ALA A 31 -10.52 2.62 -20.72
C ALA A 31 -10.63 3.24 -19.31
N MET A 32 -10.63 2.40 -18.27
CA MET A 32 -10.72 2.83 -16.89
C MET A 32 -9.37 3.01 -16.21
N HIS A 33 -8.25 2.95 -16.95
CA HIS A 33 -6.91 2.94 -16.37
C HIS A 33 -6.64 4.14 -15.45
N SER A 34 -7.21 5.31 -15.75
CA SER A 34 -7.01 6.51 -14.95
C SER A 34 -7.59 6.37 -13.53
N LEU A 35 -8.56 5.47 -13.31
CA LEU A 35 -9.09 5.16 -11.99
C LEU A 35 -8.33 4.05 -11.29
N TYR A 36 -7.60 3.22 -12.04
CA TYR A 36 -6.76 2.16 -11.48
C TYR A 36 -5.38 2.68 -11.07
N ASP A 37 -4.84 3.63 -11.84
CA ASP A 37 -3.51 4.20 -11.62
C ASP A 37 -3.28 4.75 -10.21
N PRO A 38 -4.24 5.49 -9.60
CA PRO A 38 -4.05 6.01 -8.25
C PRO A 38 -3.81 4.93 -7.19
N LEU A 39 -4.48 3.79 -7.29
CA LEU A 39 -4.24 2.69 -6.36
C LEU A 39 -2.86 2.07 -6.57
N LEU A 40 -2.46 1.84 -7.81
CA LEU A 40 -1.13 1.33 -8.12
C LEU A 40 -0.07 2.25 -7.53
N ARG A 41 -0.20 3.57 -7.76
CA ARG A 41 0.74 4.57 -7.28
C ARG A 41 0.80 4.60 -5.75
N SER A 42 -0.36 4.70 -5.09
CA SER A 42 -0.38 4.82 -3.63
C SER A 42 0.10 3.56 -2.93
N ALA A 43 -0.34 2.40 -3.38
CA ALA A 43 0.05 1.12 -2.77
C ALA A 43 1.54 0.84 -2.92
N THR A 44 2.10 1.09 -4.11
CA THR A 44 3.55 0.91 -4.33
C THR A 44 4.37 1.93 -3.54
N SER A 45 3.84 3.14 -3.34
CA SER A 45 4.49 4.17 -2.52
C SER A 45 4.58 3.78 -1.04
N VAL A 46 3.63 3.02 -0.51
CA VAL A 46 3.71 2.50 0.86
C VAL A 46 5.00 1.71 1.04
N GLY A 47 5.21 0.70 0.21
CA GLY A 47 6.39 -0.16 0.29
C GLY A 47 7.67 0.58 0.00
N ALA A 48 7.66 1.46 -1.01
CA ALA A 48 8.84 2.23 -1.39
C ALA A 48 9.33 3.12 -0.25
N ASN A 49 8.42 3.82 0.44
CA ASN A 49 8.81 4.69 1.55
C ASN A 49 9.30 3.89 2.77
N ILE A 50 8.70 2.74 3.04
CA ILE A 50 9.19 1.86 4.10
C ILE A 50 10.61 1.37 3.77
N ALA A 51 10.87 0.99 2.53
CA ALA A 51 12.20 0.57 2.08
C ALA A 51 13.22 1.70 2.21
N GLU A 52 12.85 2.92 1.79
CA GLU A 52 13.73 4.09 1.89
C GLU A 52 14.00 4.47 3.34
N ALA A 53 13.06 4.27 4.25
CA ALA A 53 13.25 4.58 5.66
C ALA A 53 14.42 3.82 6.29
N LYS A 54 14.75 2.64 5.76
CA LYS A 54 15.90 1.85 6.24
C LYS A 54 17.24 2.53 5.97
N PHE A 55 17.28 3.47 5.03
CA PHE A 55 18.47 4.22 4.64
C PHE A 55 18.39 5.68 5.08
N ALA A 56 17.50 5.98 6.03
CA ALA A 56 17.31 7.35 6.50
C ALA A 56 18.57 7.92 7.12
N GLN A 57 18.80 9.22 6.89
CA GLN A 57 19.99 9.93 7.37
C GLN A 57 19.85 10.39 8.82
N SER A 58 18.62 10.40 9.36
CA SER A 58 18.34 10.90 10.70
C SER A 58 17.00 10.31 11.19
N ASN A 59 16.73 10.46 12.49
CA ASN A 59 15.43 10.09 13.03
C ASN A 59 14.30 10.90 12.40
N ALA A 60 14.54 12.18 12.11
CA ALA A 60 13.55 13.03 11.46
C ALA A 60 13.24 12.53 10.04
N ASP A 61 14.26 12.15 9.29
CA ASP A 61 14.09 11.59 7.95
C ASP A 61 13.35 10.26 7.99
N TYR A 62 13.70 9.39 8.94
CA TYR A 62 13.01 8.11 9.16
C TYR A 62 11.52 8.33 9.41
N LYS A 63 11.18 9.22 10.34
CA LYS A 63 9.77 9.53 10.65
C LYS A 63 9.05 10.15 9.46
N SER A 64 9.73 11.00 8.69
CA SER A 64 9.17 11.59 7.49
C SER A 64 8.78 10.53 6.48
N LYS A 65 9.66 9.56 6.21
CA LYS A 65 9.38 8.45 5.29
C LYS A 65 8.22 7.59 5.77
N MET A 66 8.18 7.29 7.07
CA MET A 66 7.11 6.49 7.65
C MET A 66 5.76 7.23 7.63
N ASN A 67 5.77 8.55 7.82
CA ASN A 67 4.57 9.37 7.70
C ASN A 67 4.03 9.40 6.28
N ILE A 68 4.91 9.48 5.28
CA ILE A 68 4.50 9.41 3.87
C ILE A 68 3.86 8.05 3.59
N ALA A 69 4.49 6.97 4.07
CA ALA A 69 3.92 5.62 3.92
C ALA A 69 2.53 5.53 4.55
N LEU A 70 2.33 6.12 5.72
CA LEU A 70 1.04 6.12 6.41
C LEU A 70 -0.03 6.86 5.59
N LYS A 71 0.30 8.02 5.05
CA LYS A 71 -0.58 8.78 4.16
C LYS A 71 -0.98 7.97 2.95
N GLU A 72 0.00 7.35 2.30
CA GLU A 72 -0.23 6.55 1.10
C GLU A 72 -1.07 5.30 1.40
N ALA A 73 -0.89 4.70 2.58
CA ALA A 73 -1.73 3.58 3.01
C ALA A 73 -3.19 4.01 3.17
N GLY A 74 -3.43 5.18 3.73
CA GLY A 74 -4.77 5.77 3.84
C GLY A 74 -5.40 6.01 2.48
N GLU A 75 -4.64 6.56 1.54
CA GLU A 75 -5.12 6.77 0.17
C GLU A 75 -5.42 5.44 -0.52
N SER A 76 -4.57 4.44 -0.35
CA SER A 76 -4.79 3.10 -0.91
C SER A 76 -6.10 2.50 -0.43
N ARG A 77 -6.40 2.64 0.87
CA ARG A 77 -7.66 2.15 1.43
C ARG A 77 -8.86 2.83 0.81
N TYR A 78 -8.78 4.14 0.59
CA TYR A 78 -9.82 4.91 -0.08
C TYR A 78 -10.10 4.34 -1.47
N TRP A 79 -9.08 4.15 -2.28
CA TRP A 79 -9.26 3.64 -3.65
C TRP A 79 -9.79 2.21 -3.68
N ILE A 80 -9.30 1.34 -2.79
CA ILE A 80 -9.80 -0.04 -2.70
C ILE A 80 -11.29 -0.04 -2.40
N GLN A 81 -11.73 0.80 -1.46
CA GLN A 81 -13.15 0.90 -1.10
C GLN A 81 -14.01 1.27 -2.32
N HIS A 82 -13.63 2.30 -3.04
CA HIS A 82 -14.42 2.78 -4.18
C HIS A 82 -14.32 1.87 -5.40
N LEU A 83 -13.16 1.30 -5.66
CA LEU A 83 -13.00 0.34 -6.75
C LEU A 83 -13.75 -0.97 -6.48
N THR A 84 -13.90 -1.34 -5.22
CA THR A 84 -14.70 -2.51 -4.84
C THR A 84 -16.17 -2.23 -5.08
N VAL A 85 -16.66 -1.06 -4.68
CA VAL A 85 -18.06 -0.65 -4.93
C VAL A 85 -18.33 -0.61 -6.44
N ALA A 86 -17.37 -0.14 -7.23
CA ALA A 86 -17.48 -0.08 -8.69
C ALA A 86 -17.30 -1.45 -9.36
N LYS A 87 -17.08 -2.51 -8.58
CA LYS A 87 -16.87 -3.89 -9.05
C LYS A 87 -15.61 -4.07 -9.90
N CYS A 88 -14.62 -3.21 -9.69
CA CYS A 88 -13.30 -3.32 -10.32
C CYS A 88 -12.34 -4.17 -9.49
N ILE A 89 -12.66 -4.42 -8.22
CA ILE A 89 -11.94 -5.33 -7.33
C ILE A 89 -12.98 -6.29 -6.76
N ASP A 90 -12.71 -7.60 -6.82
CA ASP A 90 -13.64 -8.57 -6.23
C ASP A 90 -13.56 -8.55 -4.69
N ASN A 91 -14.59 -9.08 -4.04
CA ASN A 91 -14.71 -9.03 -2.59
C ASN A 91 -13.59 -9.77 -1.86
N ASP A 92 -13.15 -10.91 -2.40
CA ASP A 92 -12.08 -11.69 -1.76
C ASP A 92 -10.76 -10.92 -1.76
N LEU A 93 -10.40 -10.34 -2.89
CA LEU A 93 -9.19 -9.51 -2.98
C LEU A 93 -9.33 -8.26 -2.12
N SER A 94 -10.49 -7.61 -2.16
CA SER A 94 -10.76 -6.44 -1.33
C SER A 94 -10.54 -6.73 0.15
N ASN A 95 -11.08 -7.83 0.65
CA ASN A 95 -10.92 -8.24 2.05
C ASN A 95 -9.45 -8.48 2.39
N CYS A 96 -8.72 -9.14 1.51
CA CYS A 96 -7.28 -9.38 1.69
C CYS A 96 -6.51 -8.06 1.78
N LEU A 97 -6.74 -7.14 0.83
CA LEU A 97 -6.03 -5.87 0.78
C LEU A 97 -6.37 -4.97 1.97
N VAL A 98 -7.64 -4.93 2.38
CA VAL A 98 -8.08 -4.15 3.54
C VAL A 98 -7.44 -4.68 4.81
N GLU A 99 -7.36 -5.99 4.98
CA GLU A 99 -6.71 -6.60 6.15
C GLU A 99 -5.22 -6.25 6.20
N LEU A 100 -4.52 -6.38 5.07
CA LEU A 100 -3.11 -5.98 4.97
C LEU A 100 -2.92 -4.51 5.34
N LEU A 101 -3.75 -3.64 4.78
CA LEU A 101 -3.67 -2.20 5.03
C LEU A 101 -4.00 -1.85 6.48
N SER A 102 -4.95 -2.51 7.10
CA SER A 102 -5.28 -2.28 8.51
C SER A 102 -4.07 -2.58 9.40
N ASP A 103 -3.39 -3.69 9.14
CA ASP A 103 -2.18 -4.05 9.89
C ASP A 103 -1.04 -3.05 9.63
N ILE A 104 -0.83 -2.69 8.37
CA ILE A 104 0.21 -1.72 7.97
C ILE A 104 -0.05 -0.37 8.64
N ILE A 105 -1.28 0.13 8.58
CA ILE A 105 -1.65 1.42 9.18
C ILE A 105 -1.42 1.40 10.70
N ASN A 106 -1.80 0.32 11.37
CA ASN A 106 -1.58 0.19 12.81
C ASN A 106 -0.10 0.20 13.16
N MET A 107 0.72 -0.53 12.41
CA MET A 107 2.17 -0.56 12.64
C MET A 107 2.82 0.79 12.35
N LEU A 108 2.43 1.46 11.26
CA LEU A 108 2.96 2.78 10.90
C LEU A 108 2.55 3.83 11.92
N SER A 109 1.29 3.82 12.33
CA SER A 109 0.79 4.77 13.33
C SER A 109 1.55 4.63 14.65
N SER A 110 1.82 3.41 15.08
CA SER A 110 2.61 3.13 16.28
C SER A 110 4.03 3.67 16.15
N THR A 111 4.64 3.55 14.97
CA THR A 111 5.99 4.02 14.71
C THR A 111 6.09 5.56 14.74
N VAL A 112 5.17 6.26 14.06
CA VAL A 112 5.24 7.71 13.91
C VAL A 112 4.80 8.46 15.16
N ASN A 113 4.01 7.83 16.02
CA ASN A 113 3.49 8.45 17.25
C ASN A 113 4.36 8.23 18.48
N LYS A 114 5.55 7.66 18.32
CA LYS A 114 6.52 7.48 19.42
C LYS A 114 7.26 8.75 19.75
#